data_7c3f22298fc3d6aca66a39db86ce16f2
#
_entry.id   7c3f22298fc3d6aca66a39db86ce16f2
#
_cell.length_a   1.000
_cell.length_b   1.000
_cell.length_c   1.000
_cell.angle_alpha   90.00
_cell.angle_beta   90.00
_cell.angle_gamma   90.00
#
_symmetry.space_group_name_H-M   'P 1'
#
loop_
_entity.id
_entity.type
_entity.pdbx_description
1 polymer ?
#
loop_
_entity_poly.entity_id
_entity_poly.type
_entity_poly.pdbx_seq_one_letter_code
_entity_poly.pdbx_strand_id
1 'polypeptide(L)'
;LDIKGYTGPQDFVRNFPFVPYQFIIMQKVFAEIRKHGNSGKHLSGGERSMLSGFQEAAQKIQDKDEYALAPFYLFYDTVHTFLDSSIRRVIERCQKAADNGDGIEQQDVDVLKLLYLIRYVDDIPANLDNIVILMANDIRLDKITMREKIRGSLDRLLSQNYIGRTGDTYNFLTDEEQDIQRDIYKNTQVDTSAIVERIGQMIFADIYTTKKYRHGKYDFPFDQMVDTTSIGAVTGGMRLRIMTVATDTVEKSELRLMTESKNQAIVVLAETPYYESLEKAMKVRKYVKQHNVAQLPKSVQDIIRNHQDEANKYEASAEEDLKKAIIGAEFYVDGEHIEIKGGDAKSKLDQALEYLVTHVYSELGLITKNADTDADILAVLQGEHLNGVMAG
;
A
#
# COMPACT_ATOMS: atom_id res chain seq x y z
N LEU A 1 -21.54 -7.87 5.46
CA LEU A 1 -22.59 -7.82 6.49
C LEU A 1 -22.78 -6.37 6.93
N ASP A 2 -24.01 -5.89 6.94
CA ASP A 2 -24.32 -4.56 7.45
C ASP A 2 -24.37 -4.63 8.99
N ILE A 3 -23.42 -4.02 9.67
CA ILE A 3 -23.37 -3.98 11.15
C ILE A 3 -24.37 -2.93 11.63
N LYS A 4 -25.64 -3.32 11.72
CA LYS A 4 -26.73 -2.43 12.17
C LYS A 4 -26.90 -2.48 13.67
N GLY A 5 -27.09 -1.29 14.24
CA GLY A 5 -27.49 -1.12 15.64
C GLY A 5 -28.95 -1.47 15.88
N TYR A 6 -29.50 -0.93 16.95
CA TYR A 6 -30.93 -1.10 17.28
C TYR A 6 -31.83 -0.40 16.26
N THR A 7 -32.89 -1.05 15.86
CA THR A 7 -33.89 -0.52 14.91
C THR A 7 -34.98 0.34 15.58
N GLY A 8 -35.07 0.30 16.90
CA GLY A 8 -36.04 1.08 17.67
C GLY A 8 -36.07 0.68 19.15
N PRO A 9 -36.94 1.34 19.96
CA PRO A 9 -37.00 1.11 21.41
C PRO A 9 -37.33 -0.33 21.81
N GLN A 10 -38.18 -1.01 21.08
CA GLN A 10 -38.55 -2.41 21.38
C GLN A 10 -37.36 -3.36 21.08
N ASP A 11 -36.58 -3.09 20.02
CA ASP A 11 -35.40 -3.85 19.68
C ASP A 11 -34.31 -3.65 20.73
N PHE A 12 -34.15 -2.42 21.21
CA PHE A 12 -33.26 -2.10 22.33
C PHE A 12 -33.63 -2.89 23.59
N VAL A 13 -34.89 -2.81 24.05
CA VAL A 13 -35.33 -3.50 25.28
C VAL A 13 -35.14 -5.01 25.22
N ARG A 14 -35.28 -5.62 24.04
CA ARG A 14 -35.13 -7.06 23.85
C ARG A 14 -33.67 -7.54 23.84
N ASN A 15 -32.74 -6.72 23.36
CA ASN A 15 -31.38 -7.15 23.09
C ASN A 15 -30.35 -6.56 24.05
N PHE A 16 -30.61 -5.41 24.67
CA PHE A 16 -29.69 -4.77 25.61
C PHE A 16 -29.30 -5.72 26.74
N PRO A 17 -28.01 -5.83 27.12
CA PRO A 17 -26.87 -4.99 26.74
C PRO A 17 -26.11 -5.42 25.47
N PHE A 18 -26.69 -6.30 24.66
CA PHE A 18 -26.16 -6.75 23.39
C PHE A 18 -26.77 -5.97 22.24
N VAL A 19 -26.00 -5.84 21.16
CA VAL A 19 -26.45 -5.21 19.93
C VAL A 19 -26.87 -6.30 18.92
N PRO A 20 -27.96 -6.14 18.15
CA PRO A 20 -28.50 -7.20 17.28
C PRO A 20 -27.48 -7.88 16.37
N TYR A 21 -26.49 -7.14 15.82
CA TYR A 21 -25.46 -7.72 14.96
C TYR A 21 -24.61 -8.78 15.67
N GLN A 22 -24.46 -8.70 16.99
CA GLN A 22 -23.59 -9.62 17.75
C GLN A 22 -24.10 -11.06 17.69
N PHE A 23 -25.40 -11.27 17.65
CA PHE A 23 -25.99 -12.61 17.51
C PHE A 23 -25.62 -13.25 16.16
N ILE A 24 -25.67 -12.47 15.08
CA ILE A 24 -25.35 -12.92 13.73
C ILE A 24 -23.85 -13.22 13.60
N ILE A 25 -23.02 -12.30 14.10
CA ILE A 25 -21.56 -12.46 14.05
C ILE A 25 -21.13 -13.68 14.85
N MET A 26 -21.70 -13.87 16.04
CA MET A 26 -21.34 -14.99 16.90
C MET A 26 -21.68 -16.34 16.26
N GLN A 27 -22.81 -16.46 15.56
CA GLN A 27 -23.13 -17.66 14.77
C GLN A 27 -22.06 -17.95 13.72
N LYS A 28 -21.61 -16.91 12.99
CA LYS A 28 -20.56 -17.04 11.99
C LYS A 28 -19.22 -17.42 12.61
N VAL A 29 -18.83 -16.78 13.71
CA VAL A 29 -17.59 -17.09 14.44
C VAL A 29 -17.57 -18.57 14.87
N PHE A 30 -18.64 -19.07 15.45
CA PHE A 30 -18.71 -20.48 15.84
C PHE A 30 -18.68 -21.42 14.63
N ALA A 31 -19.34 -21.07 13.53
CA ALA A 31 -19.31 -21.86 12.30
C ALA A 31 -17.87 -21.95 11.72
N GLU A 32 -17.15 -20.82 11.69
CA GLU A 32 -15.79 -20.78 11.16
C GLU A 32 -14.76 -21.45 12.08
N ILE A 33 -14.90 -21.32 13.40
CA ILE A 33 -14.03 -22.03 14.35
C ILE A 33 -14.18 -23.56 14.21
N ARG A 34 -15.38 -24.05 13.90
CA ARG A 34 -15.57 -25.49 13.62
C ARG A 34 -14.83 -25.95 12.37
N LYS A 35 -14.75 -25.11 11.34
CA LYS A 35 -14.06 -25.45 10.08
C LYS A 35 -12.55 -25.41 10.23
N HIS A 36 -12.03 -24.45 11.00
CA HIS A 36 -10.59 -24.16 11.11
C HIS A 36 -9.95 -24.64 12.39
N GLY A 37 -10.74 -25.03 13.38
CA GLY A 37 -10.25 -25.52 14.67
C GLY A 37 -9.72 -26.95 14.57
N ASN A 38 -8.51 -27.18 15.08
CA ASN A 38 -7.86 -28.50 15.15
C ASN A 38 -8.45 -29.42 16.22
N SER A 39 -9.48 -28.99 16.92
CA SER A 39 -10.11 -29.81 17.96
C SER A 39 -11.17 -30.72 17.36
N GLY A 40 -10.78 -31.96 17.05
CA GLY A 40 -11.71 -33.08 16.80
C GLY A 40 -12.59 -33.43 18.01
N LYS A 41 -12.67 -32.58 19.01
CA LYS A 41 -13.53 -32.71 20.18
C LYS A 41 -14.78 -31.85 20.00
N HIS A 42 -15.83 -32.50 19.53
CA HIS A 42 -17.24 -32.27 19.76
C HIS A 42 -17.65 -30.85 20.21
N LEU A 43 -17.80 -29.92 19.27
CA LEU A 43 -18.71 -28.79 19.37
C LEU A 43 -20.18 -29.28 19.24
N SER A 44 -20.52 -30.43 19.87
CA SER A 44 -21.86 -31.01 19.88
C SER A 44 -22.90 -30.20 20.67
N GLY A 45 -22.48 -29.05 21.21
CA GLY A 45 -23.32 -28.14 21.96
C GLY A 45 -23.29 -26.71 21.47
N GLY A 46 -23.16 -26.45 20.15
CA GLY A 46 -22.98 -25.11 19.59
C GLY A 46 -23.98 -24.05 20.07
N GLU A 47 -25.25 -24.42 20.21
CA GLU A 47 -26.28 -23.53 20.77
C GLU A 47 -26.11 -23.29 22.28
N ARG A 48 -25.74 -24.33 23.04
CA ARG A 48 -25.43 -24.19 24.46
C ARG A 48 -24.19 -23.33 24.70
N SER A 49 -23.16 -23.51 23.90
CA SER A 49 -21.93 -22.73 24.01
C SER A 49 -22.18 -21.25 23.65
N MET A 50 -23.04 -20.99 22.67
CA MET A 50 -23.45 -19.64 22.31
C MET A 50 -24.21 -18.96 23.45
N LEU A 51 -25.22 -19.67 24.02
CA LEU A 51 -26.01 -19.14 25.15
C LEU A 51 -25.12 -18.86 26.36
N SER A 52 -24.19 -19.78 26.69
CA SER A 52 -23.20 -19.57 27.75
C SER A 52 -22.34 -18.36 27.48
N GLY A 53 -21.92 -18.13 26.22
CA GLY A 53 -21.13 -16.96 25.84
C GLY A 53 -21.84 -15.63 26.08
N PHE A 54 -23.13 -15.54 25.74
CA PHE A 54 -23.92 -14.36 26.05
C PHE A 54 -24.13 -14.19 27.56
N GLN A 55 -24.37 -15.26 28.28
CA GLN A 55 -24.49 -15.23 29.75
C GLN A 55 -23.20 -14.76 30.42
N GLU A 56 -22.07 -15.33 30.06
CA GLU A 56 -20.74 -14.95 30.57
C GLU A 56 -20.39 -13.49 30.25
N ALA A 57 -20.66 -13.04 29.02
CA ALA A 57 -20.46 -11.65 28.62
C ALA A 57 -21.35 -10.69 29.44
N ALA A 58 -22.60 -11.04 29.66
CA ALA A 58 -23.53 -10.26 30.51
C ALA A 58 -23.03 -10.18 31.97
N GLN A 59 -22.54 -11.29 32.51
CA GLN A 59 -21.99 -11.32 33.89
C GLN A 59 -20.77 -10.41 34.04
N LYS A 60 -19.94 -10.27 33.02
CA LYS A 60 -18.74 -9.41 33.07
C LYS A 60 -19.05 -7.92 33.13
N ILE A 61 -20.23 -7.52 32.71
CA ILE A 61 -20.67 -6.13 32.74
C ILE A 61 -21.77 -5.85 33.78
N GLN A 62 -22.14 -6.84 34.60
CA GLN A 62 -23.27 -6.73 35.54
C GLN A 62 -23.11 -5.60 36.58
N ASP A 63 -21.83 -5.26 36.92
CA ASP A 63 -21.51 -4.19 37.87
C ASP A 63 -21.29 -2.82 37.21
N LYS A 64 -21.53 -2.72 35.90
CA LYS A 64 -21.49 -1.45 35.16
C LYS A 64 -22.81 -0.70 35.27
N ASP A 65 -22.82 0.58 34.87
CA ASP A 65 -24.02 1.39 34.85
C ASP A 65 -25.02 0.93 33.74
N GLU A 66 -26.20 1.50 33.75
CA GLU A 66 -27.29 1.19 32.82
C GLU A 66 -27.03 1.58 31.34
N TYR A 67 -25.88 2.20 31.05
CA TYR A 67 -25.47 2.58 29.69
C TYR A 67 -24.47 1.61 29.08
N ALA A 68 -24.00 0.63 29.87
CA ALA A 68 -22.97 -0.30 29.45
C ALA A 68 -23.46 -1.26 28.38
N LEU A 69 -22.71 -1.37 27.28
CA LEU A 69 -22.85 -2.40 26.26
C LEU A 69 -21.82 -3.52 26.51
N ALA A 70 -22.15 -4.73 26.09
CA ALA A 70 -21.20 -5.83 26.06
C ALA A 70 -20.36 -5.76 24.77
N PRO A 71 -19.07 -5.35 24.83
CA PRO A 71 -18.25 -5.32 23.63
C PRO A 71 -17.95 -6.74 23.12
N PHE A 72 -17.78 -6.88 21.81
CA PHE A 72 -17.74 -8.21 21.19
C PHE A 72 -16.52 -9.07 21.63
N TYR A 73 -15.41 -8.47 22.01
CA TYR A 73 -14.23 -9.22 22.48
C TYR A 73 -14.50 -10.07 23.73
N LEU A 74 -15.55 -9.78 24.52
CA LEU A 74 -15.90 -10.57 25.71
C LEU A 74 -16.23 -12.03 25.37
N PHE A 75 -16.67 -12.32 24.16
CA PHE A 75 -16.94 -13.68 23.70
C PHE A 75 -15.68 -14.54 23.51
N TYR A 76 -14.48 -13.91 23.51
CA TYR A 76 -13.22 -14.66 23.41
C TYR A 76 -13.08 -15.71 24.52
N ASP A 77 -13.46 -15.40 25.76
CA ASP A 77 -13.29 -16.32 26.88
C ASP A 77 -14.17 -17.58 26.77
N THR A 78 -15.31 -17.48 26.12
CA THR A 78 -16.13 -18.65 25.80
C THR A 78 -15.52 -19.47 24.68
N VAL A 79 -14.95 -18.81 23.68
CA VAL A 79 -14.38 -19.43 22.50
C VAL A 79 -13.00 -20.04 22.78
N HIS A 80 -12.22 -19.44 23.69
CA HIS A 80 -10.81 -19.81 23.91
C HIS A 80 -10.61 -21.27 24.33
N THR A 81 -11.59 -21.90 24.96
CA THR A 81 -11.55 -23.31 25.36
C THR A 81 -11.51 -24.27 24.17
N PHE A 82 -11.94 -23.83 22.99
CA PHE A 82 -11.97 -24.59 21.75
C PHE A 82 -10.77 -24.30 20.84
N LEU A 83 -9.91 -23.34 21.23
CA LEU A 83 -8.80 -22.89 20.42
C LEU A 83 -7.55 -23.75 20.57
N ASP A 84 -6.77 -23.75 19.49
CA ASP A 84 -5.42 -24.29 19.52
C ASP A 84 -4.56 -23.58 20.57
N SER A 85 -3.64 -24.32 21.18
CA SER A 85 -2.73 -23.78 22.20
C SER A 85 -1.81 -22.68 21.66
N SER A 86 -1.51 -22.69 20.36
CA SER A 86 -0.71 -21.65 19.70
C SER A 86 -1.40 -20.29 19.73
N ILE A 87 -2.71 -20.25 19.45
CA ILE A 87 -3.53 -19.03 19.52
C ILE A 87 -3.60 -18.50 20.95
N ARG A 88 -3.89 -19.39 21.91
CA ARG A 88 -3.96 -19.00 23.33
C ARG A 88 -2.64 -18.38 23.80
N ARG A 89 -1.50 -18.96 23.43
CA ARG A 89 -0.18 -18.43 23.78
C ARG A 89 0.07 -17.02 23.27
N VAL A 90 -0.41 -16.68 22.06
CA VAL A 90 -0.27 -15.32 21.52
C VAL A 90 -1.04 -14.32 22.40
N ILE A 91 -2.30 -14.63 22.74
CA ILE A 91 -3.13 -13.76 23.58
C ILE A 91 -2.55 -13.65 24.99
N GLU A 92 -2.12 -14.79 25.60
CA GLU A 92 -1.50 -14.82 26.92
C GLU A 92 -0.20 -14.00 26.97
N ARG A 93 0.63 -14.07 25.92
CA ARG A 93 1.85 -13.28 25.81
C ARG A 93 1.54 -11.79 25.71
N CYS A 94 0.51 -11.41 24.93
CA CYS A 94 0.07 -10.02 24.83
C CYS A 94 -0.49 -9.51 26.18
N GLN A 95 -1.29 -10.33 26.89
CA GLN A 95 -1.78 -9.99 28.23
C GLN A 95 -0.64 -9.78 29.21
N LYS A 96 0.36 -10.66 29.19
CA LYS A 96 1.53 -10.54 30.06
C LYS A 96 2.35 -9.26 29.77
N ALA A 97 2.45 -8.86 28.51
CA ALA A 97 3.07 -7.60 28.14
C ALA A 97 2.29 -6.40 28.68
N ALA A 98 0.95 -6.46 28.66
CA ALA A 98 0.10 -5.42 29.23
C ALA A 98 0.25 -5.36 30.78
N ASP A 99 0.25 -6.51 31.44
CA ASP A 99 0.40 -6.60 32.90
C ASP A 99 1.76 -6.06 33.38
N ASN A 100 2.80 -6.23 32.57
CA ASN A 100 4.16 -5.76 32.85
C ASN A 100 4.41 -4.30 32.42
N GLY A 101 3.52 -3.69 31.65
CA GLY A 101 3.74 -2.35 31.07
C GLY A 101 4.76 -2.34 29.93
N ASP A 102 4.91 -3.42 29.20
CA ASP A 102 5.89 -3.60 28.12
C ASP A 102 5.38 -3.00 26.77
N GLY A 103 4.81 -1.80 26.80
CA GLY A 103 4.34 -1.07 25.62
C GLY A 103 3.03 -1.59 25.04
N ILE A 104 2.32 -2.45 25.78
CA ILE A 104 0.97 -2.93 25.49
C ILE A 104 0.05 -2.49 26.62
N GLU A 105 -1.15 -2.06 26.28
CA GLU A 105 -2.22 -1.73 27.22
C GLU A 105 -3.31 -2.79 27.21
N GLN A 106 -4.14 -2.82 28.27
CA GLN A 106 -5.25 -3.78 28.36
C GLN A 106 -6.20 -3.68 27.16
N GLN A 107 -6.47 -2.47 26.69
CA GLN A 107 -7.32 -2.27 25.49
C GLN A 107 -6.73 -2.92 24.24
N ASP A 108 -5.41 -2.98 24.11
CA ASP A 108 -4.75 -3.62 22.98
C ASP A 108 -4.99 -5.14 22.98
N VAL A 109 -4.95 -5.75 24.17
CA VAL A 109 -5.30 -7.17 24.33
C VAL A 109 -6.75 -7.42 23.93
N ASP A 110 -7.66 -6.54 24.32
CA ASP A 110 -9.08 -6.65 23.99
C ASP A 110 -9.31 -6.51 22.48
N VAL A 111 -8.60 -5.58 21.81
CA VAL A 111 -8.60 -5.45 20.35
C VAL A 111 -8.04 -6.70 19.68
N LEU A 112 -6.95 -7.27 20.21
CA LEU A 112 -6.36 -8.50 19.69
C LEU A 112 -7.32 -9.69 19.78
N LYS A 113 -8.03 -9.83 20.90
CA LYS A 113 -9.10 -10.84 21.10
C LYS A 113 -10.21 -10.66 20.04
N LEU A 114 -10.65 -9.43 19.82
CA LEU A 114 -11.64 -9.12 18.78
C LEU A 114 -11.15 -9.52 17.40
N LEU A 115 -9.94 -9.12 17.01
CA LEU A 115 -9.37 -9.44 15.70
C LEU A 115 -9.25 -10.95 15.48
N TYR A 116 -8.96 -11.71 16.53
CA TYR A 116 -8.99 -13.16 16.45
C TYR A 116 -10.41 -13.68 16.16
N LEU A 117 -11.42 -13.20 16.90
CA LEU A 117 -12.81 -13.66 16.76
C LEU A 117 -13.34 -13.46 15.33
N ILE A 118 -13.02 -12.32 14.70
CA ILE A 118 -13.50 -12.00 13.35
C ILE A 118 -12.57 -12.45 12.23
N ARG A 119 -11.45 -13.09 12.56
CA ARG A 119 -10.39 -13.47 11.60
C ARG A 119 -10.90 -14.21 10.36
N TYR A 120 -11.87 -15.10 10.54
CA TYR A 120 -12.41 -15.93 9.48
C TYR A 120 -13.82 -15.52 9.03
N VAL A 121 -14.29 -14.36 9.47
CA VAL A 121 -15.61 -13.85 9.09
C VAL A 121 -15.45 -12.86 7.92
N ASP A 122 -15.38 -13.39 6.72
CA ASP A 122 -15.09 -12.61 5.49
C ASP A 122 -16.07 -11.46 5.24
N ASP A 123 -17.32 -11.59 5.72
CA ASP A 123 -18.34 -10.55 5.55
C ASP A 123 -18.10 -9.28 6.37
N ILE A 124 -17.12 -9.31 7.28
CA ILE A 124 -16.81 -8.18 8.17
C ILE A 124 -15.33 -7.85 8.00
N PRO A 125 -15.00 -6.91 7.10
CA PRO A 125 -13.62 -6.46 6.99
C PRO A 125 -13.18 -5.82 8.32
N ALA A 126 -12.03 -6.25 8.82
CA ALA A 126 -11.45 -5.75 10.07
C ALA A 126 -10.76 -4.39 9.86
N ASN A 127 -11.50 -3.42 9.33
CA ASN A 127 -11.05 -2.03 9.21
C ASN A 127 -11.32 -1.24 10.50
N LEU A 128 -10.73 -0.07 10.62
CA LEU A 128 -10.83 0.76 11.83
C LEU A 128 -12.29 1.06 12.21
N ASP A 129 -13.17 1.34 11.26
CA ASP A 129 -14.57 1.69 11.53
C ASP A 129 -15.35 0.52 12.11
N ASN A 130 -15.20 -0.67 11.55
CA ASN A 130 -15.83 -1.88 12.04
C ASN A 130 -15.28 -2.30 13.42
N ILE A 131 -13.96 -2.16 13.62
CA ILE A 131 -13.33 -2.44 14.92
C ILE A 131 -13.90 -1.52 16.00
N VAL A 132 -14.03 -0.22 15.73
CA VAL A 132 -14.63 0.76 16.67
C VAL A 132 -16.06 0.36 17.05
N ILE A 133 -16.88 -0.04 16.08
CA ILE A 133 -18.26 -0.48 16.33
C ILE A 133 -18.28 -1.74 17.21
N LEU A 134 -17.45 -2.73 16.89
CA LEU A 134 -17.40 -4.00 17.63
C LEU A 134 -16.79 -3.88 19.03
N MET A 135 -15.98 -2.85 19.26
CA MET A 135 -15.40 -2.51 20.58
C MET A 135 -16.29 -1.62 21.43
N ALA A 136 -17.47 -1.20 20.93
CA ALA A 136 -18.39 -0.33 21.67
C ALA A 136 -18.81 -0.96 23.01
N ASN A 137 -18.61 -0.22 24.09
CA ASN A 137 -18.85 -0.64 25.46
C ASN A 137 -19.84 0.27 26.24
N ASP A 138 -20.36 1.31 25.62
CA ASP A 138 -21.31 2.25 26.20
C ASP A 138 -22.19 2.86 25.10
N ILE A 139 -23.48 3.04 25.35
CA ILE A 139 -24.42 3.64 24.39
C ILE A 139 -24.17 5.12 24.17
N ARG A 140 -23.48 5.80 25.09
CA ARG A 140 -23.12 7.22 25.04
C ARG A 140 -21.73 7.45 24.41
N LEU A 141 -21.15 6.40 23.85
CA LEU A 141 -19.78 6.41 23.35
C LEU A 141 -19.53 7.55 22.34
N ASP A 142 -18.53 8.39 22.61
CA ASP A 142 -17.99 9.30 21.60
C ASP A 142 -17.12 8.53 20.59
N LYS A 143 -17.65 8.41 19.38
CA LYS A 143 -16.99 7.66 18.31
C LYS A 143 -15.62 8.25 17.91
N ILE A 144 -15.45 9.57 17.99
CA ILE A 144 -14.18 10.22 17.61
C ILE A 144 -13.11 9.83 18.62
N THR A 145 -13.38 9.99 19.90
CA THR A 145 -12.46 9.61 20.98
C THR A 145 -12.14 8.12 20.95
N MET A 146 -13.14 7.27 20.75
CA MET A 146 -12.93 5.82 20.67
C MET A 146 -12.08 5.44 19.45
N ARG A 147 -12.32 6.08 18.31
CA ARG A 147 -11.54 5.87 17.09
C ARG A 147 -10.05 6.13 17.30
N GLU A 148 -9.71 7.24 17.97
CA GLU A 148 -8.31 7.57 18.29
C GLU A 148 -7.68 6.56 19.25
N LYS A 149 -8.41 6.13 20.28
CA LYS A 149 -7.96 5.09 21.21
C LYS A 149 -7.69 3.76 20.50
N ILE A 150 -8.61 3.32 19.65
CA ILE A 150 -8.46 2.08 18.88
C ILE A 150 -7.30 2.19 17.88
N ARG A 151 -7.12 3.34 17.22
CA ARG A 151 -5.96 3.58 16.36
C ARG A 151 -4.66 3.40 17.13
N GLY A 152 -4.54 4.01 18.32
CA GLY A 152 -3.38 3.84 19.19
C GLY A 152 -3.13 2.37 19.56
N SER A 153 -4.19 1.62 19.87
CA SER A 153 -4.07 0.18 20.14
C SER A 153 -3.57 -0.61 18.92
N LEU A 154 -4.11 -0.33 17.73
CA LEU A 154 -3.67 -0.97 16.50
C LEU A 154 -2.21 -0.64 16.16
N ASP A 155 -1.78 0.58 16.38
CA ASP A 155 -0.39 1.00 16.15
C ASP A 155 0.59 0.27 17.10
N ARG A 156 0.25 0.12 18.38
CA ARG A 156 1.06 -0.65 19.34
C ARG A 156 1.12 -2.13 18.97
N LEU A 157 -0.02 -2.74 18.61
CA LEU A 157 -0.08 -4.13 18.18
C LEU A 157 0.72 -4.40 16.89
N LEU A 158 0.68 -3.46 15.93
CA LEU A 158 1.49 -3.53 14.71
C LEU A 158 2.98 -3.42 15.02
N SER A 159 3.38 -2.46 15.85
CA SER A 159 4.79 -2.23 16.19
C SER A 159 5.42 -3.43 16.89
N GLN A 160 4.66 -4.16 17.70
CA GLN A 160 5.09 -5.37 18.40
C GLN A 160 4.78 -6.67 17.64
N ASN A 161 4.32 -6.56 16.39
CA ASN A 161 4.13 -7.69 15.48
C ASN A 161 3.07 -8.71 15.93
N TYR A 162 2.08 -8.30 16.72
CA TYR A 162 0.93 -9.13 17.07
C TYR A 162 -0.09 -9.23 15.95
N ILE A 163 -0.17 -8.19 15.12
CA ILE A 163 -1.09 -8.09 13.99
C ILE A 163 -0.35 -7.68 12.72
N GLY A 164 -0.93 -8.03 11.57
CA GLY A 164 -0.56 -7.52 10.26
C GLY A 164 -1.58 -6.51 9.76
N ARG A 165 -1.21 -5.76 8.72
CA ARG A 165 -2.08 -4.83 8.02
C ARG A 165 -2.00 -5.06 6.52
N THR A 166 -3.16 -5.19 5.87
CA THR A 166 -3.30 -5.30 4.42
C THR A 166 -4.29 -4.25 3.94
N GLY A 167 -3.79 -3.22 3.28
CA GLY A 167 -4.62 -2.06 2.92
C GLY A 167 -5.16 -1.34 4.16
N ASP A 168 -6.48 -1.31 4.31
CA ASP A 168 -7.20 -0.73 5.44
C ASP A 168 -7.65 -1.74 6.51
N THR A 169 -7.34 -3.03 6.32
CA THR A 169 -7.72 -4.11 7.23
C THR A 169 -6.58 -4.60 8.08
N TYR A 170 -6.90 -5.09 9.28
CA TYR A 170 -5.96 -5.61 10.27
C TYR A 170 -6.21 -7.10 10.52
N ASN A 171 -5.13 -7.88 10.68
CA ASN A 171 -5.21 -9.32 10.81
C ASN A 171 -4.48 -9.78 12.07
N PHE A 172 -5.14 -10.64 12.86
CA PHE A 172 -4.49 -11.40 13.93
C PHE A 172 -3.39 -12.31 13.34
N LEU A 173 -2.21 -12.34 13.94
CA LEU A 173 -1.11 -13.20 13.53
C LEU A 173 -0.84 -14.30 14.54
N THR A 174 -0.78 -15.56 14.08
CA THR A 174 -0.26 -16.68 14.86
C THR A 174 1.25 -16.53 15.08
N ASP A 175 1.84 -17.31 15.98
CA ASP A 175 3.30 -17.30 16.20
C ASP A 175 4.08 -17.56 14.91
N GLU A 176 3.65 -18.55 14.13
CA GLU A 176 4.27 -18.90 12.85
C GLU A 176 4.16 -17.75 11.81
N GLU A 177 3.00 -17.11 11.74
CA GLU A 177 2.79 -15.93 10.87
C GLU A 177 3.64 -14.74 11.31
N GLN A 178 3.79 -14.52 12.64
CA GLN A 178 4.63 -13.46 13.18
C GLN A 178 6.10 -13.66 12.83
N ASP A 179 6.60 -14.89 12.92
CA ASP A 179 7.98 -15.22 12.58
C ASP A 179 8.26 -15.00 11.11
N ILE A 180 7.41 -15.48 10.22
CA ILE A 180 7.54 -15.29 8.77
C ILE A 180 7.43 -13.81 8.41
N GLN A 181 6.49 -13.08 8.97
CA GLN A 181 6.34 -11.64 8.73
C GLN A 181 7.59 -10.87 9.18
N ARG A 182 8.17 -11.23 10.31
CA ARG A 182 9.42 -10.63 10.79
C ARG A 182 10.57 -10.92 9.83
N ASP A 183 10.69 -12.15 9.38
CA ASP A 183 11.73 -12.56 8.44
C ASP A 183 11.62 -11.83 7.10
N ILE A 184 10.41 -11.69 6.58
CA ILE A 184 10.16 -10.95 5.34
C ILE A 184 10.47 -9.46 5.51
N TYR A 185 9.83 -8.79 6.47
CA TYR A 185 9.81 -7.33 6.50
C TYR A 185 10.92 -6.69 7.32
N LYS A 186 11.47 -7.38 8.34
CA LYS A 186 12.54 -6.86 9.20
C LYS A 186 13.91 -7.44 8.85
N ASN A 187 13.99 -8.74 8.55
CA ASN A 187 15.26 -9.43 8.33
C ASN A 187 15.69 -9.46 6.86
N THR A 188 14.75 -9.33 5.91
CA THR A 188 15.08 -9.26 4.48
C THR A 188 15.30 -7.80 4.09
N GLN A 189 16.51 -7.50 3.63
CA GLN A 189 16.88 -6.16 3.18
C GLN A 189 16.86 -6.08 1.64
N VAL A 190 16.39 -4.95 1.11
CA VAL A 190 16.43 -4.64 -0.33
C VAL A 190 17.20 -3.34 -0.50
N ASP A 191 18.15 -3.33 -1.43
CA ASP A 191 18.96 -2.15 -1.69
C ASP A 191 18.13 -1.03 -2.31
N THR A 192 18.34 0.20 -1.87
CA THR A 192 17.68 1.39 -2.42
C THR A 192 17.84 1.48 -3.94
N SER A 193 19.01 1.16 -4.45
CA SER A 193 19.27 1.14 -5.91
C SER A 193 18.37 0.16 -6.66
N ALA A 194 18.10 -1.01 -6.09
CA ALA A 194 17.19 -1.99 -6.69
C ALA A 194 15.74 -1.50 -6.70
N ILE A 195 15.32 -0.78 -5.65
CA ILE A 195 13.98 -0.18 -5.58
C ILE A 195 13.87 0.93 -6.63
N VAL A 196 14.86 1.82 -6.72
CA VAL A 196 14.90 2.90 -7.71
C VAL A 196 14.90 2.35 -9.14
N GLU A 197 15.67 1.30 -9.42
CA GLU A 197 15.65 0.61 -10.72
C GLU A 197 14.26 0.04 -11.04
N ARG A 198 13.59 -0.58 -10.06
CA ARG A 198 12.23 -1.11 -10.24
C ARG A 198 11.21 0.00 -10.48
N ILE A 199 11.32 1.14 -9.78
CA ILE A 199 10.52 2.33 -10.05
C ILE A 199 10.71 2.78 -11.49
N GLY A 200 11.95 2.85 -11.95
CA GLY A 200 12.27 3.23 -13.33
C GLY A 200 11.68 2.28 -14.36
N GLN A 201 11.78 0.97 -14.13
CA GLN A 201 11.14 -0.03 -15.00
C GLN A 201 9.63 0.17 -15.06
N MET A 202 8.97 0.39 -13.90
CA MET A 202 7.53 0.59 -13.84
C MET A 202 7.10 1.88 -14.55
N ILE A 203 7.84 2.98 -14.36
CA ILE A 203 7.54 4.24 -15.04
C ILE A 203 7.71 4.10 -16.55
N PHE A 204 8.85 3.58 -17.03
CA PHE A 204 9.21 3.62 -18.45
C PHE A 204 8.78 2.38 -19.26
N ALA A 205 8.33 1.30 -18.60
CA ALA A 205 7.77 0.15 -19.29
C ALA A 205 6.24 0.05 -19.20
N ASP A 206 5.63 0.56 -18.10
CA ASP A 206 4.21 0.38 -17.85
C ASP A 206 3.41 1.70 -17.93
N ILE A 207 3.97 2.82 -17.42
CA ILE A 207 3.26 4.11 -17.35
C ILE A 207 3.57 5.00 -18.57
N TYR A 208 4.85 5.16 -18.89
CA TYR A 208 5.32 6.02 -19.97
C TYR A 208 6.23 5.25 -20.95
N THR A 209 5.63 4.51 -21.83
CA THR A 209 6.33 3.60 -22.77
C THR A 209 6.99 4.30 -23.95
N THR A 210 6.80 5.62 -24.07
CA THR A 210 7.37 6.45 -25.14
C THR A 210 8.88 6.52 -25.01
N LYS A 211 9.61 6.17 -26.06
CA LYS A 211 11.09 6.21 -26.11
C LYS A 211 11.63 7.40 -26.91
N LYS A 212 10.80 8.03 -27.70
CA LYS A 212 11.12 9.17 -28.54
C LYS A 212 9.96 10.15 -28.49
N TYR A 213 10.26 11.40 -28.24
CA TYR A 213 9.25 12.46 -28.39
C TYR A 213 9.19 12.87 -29.87
N ARG A 214 7.99 12.93 -30.43
CA ARG A 214 7.77 13.32 -31.80
C ARG A 214 7.29 14.75 -31.89
N HIS A 215 8.09 15.61 -32.53
CA HIS A 215 7.71 16.99 -32.83
C HIS A 215 7.65 17.21 -34.34
N GLY A 216 6.46 17.38 -34.87
CA GLY A 216 6.23 17.46 -36.32
C GLY A 216 6.68 16.16 -37.02
N LYS A 217 7.65 16.28 -37.91
CA LYS A 217 8.25 15.13 -38.64
C LYS A 217 9.52 14.55 -37.98
N TYR A 218 9.99 15.15 -36.90
CA TYR A 218 11.24 14.76 -36.25
C TYR A 218 10.97 13.94 -34.98
N ASP A 219 11.79 12.91 -34.76
CA ASP A 219 11.79 12.07 -33.60
C ASP A 219 13.00 12.43 -32.70
N PHE A 220 12.73 12.78 -31.45
CA PHE A 220 13.74 13.11 -30.43
C PHE A 220 13.84 11.97 -29.43
N PRO A 221 14.87 11.10 -29.54
CA PRO A 221 15.14 10.12 -28.52
C PRO A 221 15.60 10.81 -27.24
N PHE A 222 15.25 10.26 -26.09
CA PHE A 222 15.67 10.79 -24.80
C PHE A 222 16.18 9.66 -23.88
N ASP A 223 17.17 10.01 -23.08
CA ASP A 223 17.70 9.13 -22.06
C ASP A 223 16.76 9.13 -20.86
N GLN A 224 16.44 7.95 -20.37
CA GLN A 224 15.57 7.73 -19.22
C GLN A 224 16.41 7.59 -17.95
N MET A 225 16.11 8.39 -16.92
CA MET A 225 16.84 8.39 -15.66
C MET A 225 15.89 8.48 -14.47
N VAL A 226 16.15 7.72 -13.43
CA VAL A 226 15.48 7.83 -12.13
C VAL A 226 16.52 8.06 -11.07
N ASP A 227 16.41 9.15 -10.34
CA ASP A 227 17.39 9.69 -9.41
C ASP A 227 18.77 9.83 -10.10
N THR A 228 19.70 8.93 -9.80
CA THR A 228 21.03 8.87 -10.45
C THR A 228 21.20 7.64 -11.36
N THR A 229 20.15 6.83 -11.50
CA THR A 229 20.20 5.56 -12.23
C THR A 229 19.64 5.72 -13.63
N SER A 230 20.44 5.37 -14.65
CA SER A 230 19.95 5.32 -16.04
C SER A 230 19.13 4.08 -16.29
N ILE A 231 17.98 4.22 -16.92
CA ILE A 231 17.06 3.14 -17.27
C ILE A 231 17.18 2.85 -18.77
N GLY A 232 17.74 1.71 -19.11
CA GLY A 232 17.99 1.33 -20.51
C GLY A 232 19.26 1.93 -21.09
N ALA A 233 19.31 2.05 -22.43
CA ALA A 233 20.47 2.55 -23.15
C ALA A 233 20.57 4.08 -23.06
N VAL A 234 21.80 4.57 -22.84
CA VAL A 234 22.12 6.01 -22.81
C VAL A 234 22.61 6.43 -24.20
N THR A 235 21.97 7.45 -24.79
CA THR A 235 22.31 7.98 -26.11
C THR A 235 23.12 9.27 -26.04
N GLY A 236 23.17 9.92 -24.86
CA GLY A 236 23.83 11.21 -24.64
C GLY A 236 23.07 12.42 -25.21
N GLY A 237 21.81 12.21 -25.62
CA GLY A 237 20.94 13.26 -26.13
C GLY A 237 20.14 13.96 -25.03
N MET A 238 18.90 14.27 -25.37
CA MET A 238 17.90 14.81 -24.45
C MET A 238 17.66 13.85 -23.29
N ARG A 239 17.36 14.33 -22.09
CA ARG A 239 17.14 13.50 -20.92
C ARG A 239 15.83 13.83 -20.21
N LEU A 240 15.12 12.77 -19.80
CA LEU A 240 14.01 12.83 -18.87
C LEU A 240 14.46 12.19 -17.56
N ARG A 241 14.61 13.00 -16.50
CA ARG A 241 15.02 12.56 -15.16
C ARG A 241 13.86 12.66 -14.20
N ILE A 242 13.53 11.54 -13.58
CA ILE A 242 12.51 11.45 -12.54
C ILE A 242 13.24 11.43 -11.18
N MET A 243 12.84 12.29 -10.24
CA MET A 243 13.35 12.30 -8.88
C MET A 243 12.33 11.71 -7.92
N THR A 244 12.73 10.67 -7.20
CA THR A 244 11.88 9.96 -6.23
C THR A 244 12.09 10.47 -4.80
N VAL A 245 11.36 9.89 -3.85
CA VAL A 245 11.56 10.16 -2.41
C VAL A 245 12.95 9.71 -1.91
N ALA A 246 13.65 8.84 -2.64
CA ALA A 246 15.00 8.38 -2.30
C ALA A 246 16.08 9.44 -2.59
N THR A 247 15.79 10.45 -3.42
CA THR A 247 16.71 11.56 -3.67
C THR A 247 16.77 12.48 -2.45
N ASP A 248 17.99 12.87 -2.05
CA ASP A 248 18.22 13.79 -0.94
C ASP A 248 17.52 15.13 -1.17
N THR A 249 17.00 15.72 -0.08
CA THR A 249 16.32 17.03 -0.08
C THR A 249 17.24 18.17 -0.56
N VAL A 250 18.55 18.08 -0.30
CA VAL A 250 19.55 19.06 -0.79
C VAL A 250 19.61 19.05 -2.32
N GLU A 251 19.49 17.89 -2.95
CA GLU A 251 19.45 17.77 -4.42
C GLU A 251 18.15 18.28 -5.03
N LYS A 252 17.08 18.33 -4.25
CA LYS A 252 15.76 18.88 -4.64
C LYS A 252 15.62 20.39 -4.37
N SER A 253 16.69 21.10 -4.01
CA SER A 253 16.61 22.55 -3.86
C SER A 253 16.32 23.21 -5.21
N GLU A 254 15.42 24.18 -5.23
CA GLU A 254 14.94 24.87 -6.44
C GLU A 254 16.11 25.37 -7.31
N LEU A 255 17.07 26.05 -6.69
CA LEU A 255 18.24 26.59 -7.40
C LEU A 255 19.05 25.49 -8.12
N ARG A 256 19.20 24.33 -7.47
CA ARG A 256 19.91 23.19 -8.04
C ARG A 256 19.14 22.55 -9.19
N LEU A 257 17.83 22.37 -8.99
CA LEU A 257 16.94 21.82 -10.03
C LEU A 257 16.91 22.73 -11.28
N MET A 258 16.79 24.03 -11.10
CA MET A 258 16.89 25.00 -12.20
C MET A 258 18.25 24.95 -12.90
N THR A 259 19.33 24.79 -12.15
CA THR A 259 20.68 24.72 -12.75
C THR A 259 20.89 23.41 -13.51
N GLU A 260 20.45 22.30 -12.98
CA GLU A 260 20.63 20.96 -13.58
C GLU A 260 19.64 20.71 -14.73
N SER A 261 18.52 21.43 -14.79
CA SER A 261 17.50 21.23 -15.83
C SER A 261 17.78 21.95 -17.16
N LYS A 262 18.90 22.63 -17.31
CA LYS A 262 19.22 23.45 -18.52
C LYS A 262 19.15 22.69 -19.85
N ASN A 263 19.46 21.39 -19.87
CA ASN A 263 19.44 20.55 -21.06
C ASN A 263 18.61 19.27 -20.85
N GLN A 264 17.73 19.25 -19.86
CA GLN A 264 16.93 18.09 -19.52
C GLN A 264 15.59 18.50 -18.90
N ALA A 265 14.66 17.57 -18.90
CA ALA A 265 13.44 17.68 -18.11
C ALA A 265 13.63 16.93 -16.80
N ILE A 266 13.47 17.62 -15.67
CA ILE A 266 13.50 17.04 -14.32
C ILE A 266 12.08 17.04 -13.76
N VAL A 267 11.63 15.89 -13.30
CA VAL A 267 10.31 15.67 -12.72
C VAL A 267 10.49 15.25 -11.27
N VAL A 268 10.11 16.08 -10.33
CA VAL A 268 10.15 15.78 -8.89
C VAL A 268 8.80 15.20 -8.50
N LEU A 269 8.76 13.90 -8.21
CA LEU A 269 7.52 13.19 -7.89
C LEU A 269 6.88 13.74 -6.62
N ALA A 270 5.56 13.86 -6.61
CA ALA A 270 4.80 14.16 -5.41
C ALA A 270 4.88 13.00 -4.41
N GLU A 271 4.70 13.31 -3.13
CA GLU A 271 4.70 12.31 -2.07
C GLU A 271 3.45 11.42 -2.15
N THR A 272 3.66 10.17 -2.52
CA THR A 272 2.68 9.08 -2.45
C THR A 272 3.40 7.80 -2.01
N PRO A 273 2.71 6.78 -1.49
CA PRO A 273 3.37 5.62 -0.85
C PRO A 273 3.92 4.57 -1.84
N TYR A 274 4.27 4.96 -3.08
CA TYR A 274 4.80 4.04 -4.10
C TYR A 274 6.09 3.34 -3.66
N TYR A 275 7.00 4.05 -3.00
CA TYR A 275 8.29 3.52 -2.60
C TYR A 275 8.15 2.41 -1.55
N GLU A 276 7.38 2.68 -0.49
CA GLU A 276 7.12 1.73 0.60
C GLU A 276 6.38 0.50 0.12
N SER A 277 5.42 0.68 -0.79
CA SER A 277 4.68 -0.44 -1.39
C SER A 277 5.59 -1.34 -2.22
N LEU A 278 6.47 -0.75 -3.04
CA LEU A 278 7.47 -1.52 -3.81
C LEU A 278 8.49 -2.20 -2.91
N GLU A 279 8.99 -1.52 -1.88
CA GLU A 279 9.93 -2.11 -0.92
C GLU A 279 9.33 -3.36 -0.28
N LYS A 280 8.07 -3.29 0.19
CA LYS A 280 7.36 -4.43 0.77
C LYS A 280 7.24 -5.59 -0.22
N ALA A 281 6.79 -5.30 -1.44
CA ALA A 281 6.66 -6.31 -2.48
C ALA A 281 8.01 -6.96 -2.81
N MET A 282 9.07 -6.18 -2.95
CA MET A 282 10.42 -6.66 -3.26
C MET A 282 11.02 -7.49 -2.13
N LYS A 283 10.75 -7.16 -0.86
CA LYS A 283 11.14 -7.98 0.30
C LYS A 283 10.52 -9.36 0.23
N VAL A 284 9.22 -9.45 -0.06
CA VAL A 284 8.54 -10.75 -0.24
C VAL A 284 9.16 -11.54 -1.39
N ARG A 285 9.39 -10.91 -2.55
CA ARG A 285 10.00 -11.57 -3.71
C ARG A 285 11.42 -12.08 -3.40
N LYS A 286 12.22 -11.28 -2.70
CA LYS A 286 13.58 -11.66 -2.29
C LYS A 286 13.56 -12.81 -1.30
N TYR A 287 12.69 -12.75 -0.29
CA TYR A 287 12.51 -13.83 0.69
C TYR A 287 12.18 -15.16 -0.01
N VAL A 288 11.21 -15.15 -0.93
CA VAL A 288 10.81 -16.35 -1.68
C VAL A 288 11.95 -16.92 -2.52
N LYS A 289 12.79 -16.06 -3.14
CA LYS A 289 13.96 -16.50 -3.90
C LYS A 289 15.06 -17.13 -3.02
N GLN A 290 15.20 -16.67 -1.79
CA GLN A 290 16.22 -17.16 -0.86
C GLN A 290 15.84 -18.46 -0.15
N HIS A 291 14.56 -18.82 -0.14
CA HIS A 291 14.03 -19.99 0.55
C HIS A 291 13.44 -20.99 -0.44
N ASN A 292 13.73 -22.26 -0.23
CA ASN A 292 13.09 -23.33 -1.01
C ASN A 292 11.67 -23.59 -0.46
N VAL A 293 10.72 -22.74 -0.84
CA VAL A 293 9.35 -22.75 -0.33
C VAL A 293 8.67 -24.11 -0.50
N ALA A 294 8.97 -24.84 -1.59
CA ALA A 294 8.37 -26.13 -1.87
C ALA A 294 8.73 -27.22 -0.84
N GLN A 295 9.82 -27.05 -0.08
CA GLN A 295 10.26 -28.00 0.95
C GLN A 295 9.76 -27.65 2.35
N LEU A 296 9.11 -26.51 2.51
CA LEU A 296 8.58 -26.06 3.82
C LEU A 296 7.27 -26.77 4.14
N PRO A 297 6.87 -26.84 5.42
CA PRO A 297 5.54 -27.32 5.81
C PRO A 297 4.42 -26.61 5.06
N LYS A 298 3.32 -27.31 4.80
CA LYS A 298 2.21 -26.75 4.02
C LYS A 298 1.61 -25.49 4.65
N SER A 299 1.51 -25.42 5.98
CA SER A 299 1.07 -24.23 6.72
C SER A 299 1.93 -23.02 6.38
N VAL A 300 3.25 -23.20 6.37
CA VAL A 300 4.21 -22.13 6.01
C VAL A 300 4.10 -21.75 4.54
N GLN A 301 3.92 -22.73 3.64
CA GLN A 301 3.71 -22.45 2.21
C GLN A 301 2.47 -21.59 1.99
N ASP A 302 1.38 -21.86 2.71
CA ASP A 302 0.13 -21.10 2.59
C ASP A 302 0.29 -19.67 3.13
N ILE A 303 1.02 -19.48 4.22
CA ILE A 303 1.37 -18.14 4.75
C ILE A 303 2.20 -17.36 3.72
N ILE A 304 3.23 -17.98 3.14
CA ILE A 304 4.07 -17.35 2.13
C ILE A 304 3.27 -17.01 0.87
N ARG A 305 2.35 -17.87 0.45
CA ARG A 305 1.45 -17.59 -0.69
C ARG A 305 0.59 -16.34 -0.44
N ASN A 306 0.04 -16.21 0.76
CA ASN A 306 -0.72 -15.01 1.14
C ASN A 306 0.15 -13.74 1.03
N HIS A 307 1.39 -13.78 1.49
CA HIS A 307 2.32 -12.66 1.32
C HIS A 307 2.67 -12.38 -0.15
N GLN A 308 2.76 -13.41 -1.00
CA GLN A 308 2.94 -13.21 -2.44
C GLN A 308 1.73 -12.53 -3.10
N ASP A 309 0.51 -12.90 -2.69
CA ASP A 309 -0.72 -12.24 -3.15
C ASP A 309 -0.80 -10.78 -2.67
N GLU A 310 -0.36 -10.51 -1.45
CA GLU A 310 -0.21 -9.15 -0.94
C GLU A 310 0.85 -8.36 -1.74
N ALA A 311 1.98 -8.99 -2.07
CA ALA A 311 3.02 -8.36 -2.89
C ALA A 311 2.50 -7.94 -4.27
N ASN A 312 1.65 -8.76 -4.90
CA ASN A 312 0.98 -8.38 -6.15
C ASN A 312 0.11 -7.14 -5.98
N LYS A 313 -0.64 -7.05 -4.87
CA LYS A 313 -1.47 -5.87 -4.55
C LYS A 313 -0.60 -4.64 -4.28
N TYR A 314 0.51 -4.78 -3.58
CA TYR A 314 1.45 -3.68 -3.35
C TYR A 314 2.08 -3.18 -4.65
N GLU A 315 2.45 -4.06 -5.58
CA GLU A 315 2.96 -3.68 -6.90
C GLU A 315 1.91 -2.91 -7.71
N ALA A 316 0.67 -3.38 -7.75
CA ALA A 316 -0.43 -2.69 -8.42
C ALA A 316 -0.74 -1.33 -7.79
N SER A 317 -0.76 -1.25 -6.46
CA SER A 317 -0.95 0.02 -5.74
C SER A 317 0.20 0.99 -6.02
N ALA A 318 1.44 0.52 -6.06
CA ALA A 318 2.61 1.34 -6.35
C ALA A 318 2.54 1.95 -7.76
N GLU A 319 2.06 1.21 -8.76
CA GLU A 319 1.86 1.73 -10.12
C GLU A 319 0.85 2.87 -10.14
N GLU A 320 -0.31 2.72 -9.47
CA GLU A 320 -1.31 3.78 -9.38
C GLU A 320 -0.80 5.00 -8.58
N ASP A 321 -0.04 4.77 -7.52
CA ASP A 321 0.55 5.84 -6.72
C ASP A 321 1.67 6.57 -7.48
N LEU A 322 2.43 5.88 -8.35
CA LEU A 322 3.38 6.51 -9.26
C LEU A 322 2.68 7.40 -10.30
N LYS A 323 1.56 6.95 -10.86
CA LYS A 323 0.75 7.79 -11.77
C LYS A 323 0.29 9.06 -11.07
N LYS A 324 -0.22 8.95 -9.84
CA LYS A 324 -0.63 10.10 -9.03
C LYS A 324 0.57 11.00 -8.69
N ALA A 325 1.72 10.41 -8.37
CA ALA A 325 2.95 11.14 -8.07
C ALA A 325 3.44 11.95 -9.26
N ILE A 326 3.33 11.44 -10.49
CA ILE A 326 3.65 12.15 -11.73
C ILE A 326 2.62 13.28 -11.99
N ILE A 327 1.34 13.01 -11.78
CA ILE A 327 0.29 14.02 -11.96
C ILE A 327 0.48 15.20 -11.00
N GLY A 328 0.89 14.94 -9.76
CA GLY A 328 1.17 15.95 -8.74
C GLY A 328 2.61 16.46 -8.73
N ALA A 329 3.45 16.05 -9.68
CA ALA A 329 4.87 16.37 -9.70
C ALA A 329 5.16 17.86 -10.00
N GLU A 330 6.34 18.31 -9.57
CA GLU A 330 6.95 19.55 -9.99
C GLU A 330 7.87 19.32 -11.19
N PHE A 331 7.83 20.26 -12.14
CA PHE A 331 8.56 20.14 -13.40
C PHE A 331 9.56 21.27 -13.57
N TYR A 332 10.81 20.91 -13.84
CA TYR A 332 11.92 21.83 -14.11
C TYR A 332 12.50 21.51 -15.48
N VAL A 333 12.42 22.46 -16.41
CA VAL A 333 12.85 22.25 -17.79
C VAL A 333 13.55 23.50 -18.29
N ASP A 334 14.71 23.31 -18.92
CA ASP A 334 15.53 24.39 -19.49
C ASP A 334 15.86 25.54 -18.50
N GLY A 335 16.10 25.19 -17.24
CA GLY A 335 16.43 26.14 -16.18
C GLY A 335 15.26 26.85 -15.54
N GLU A 336 14.05 26.48 -15.87
CA GLU A 336 12.82 27.09 -15.36
C GLU A 336 11.93 26.08 -14.62
N HIS A 337 11.26 26.56 -13.58
CA HIS A 337 10.17 25.81 -12.94
C HIS A 337 8.90 26.09 -13.73
N ILE A 338 8.34 25.07 -14.35
CA ILE A 338 7.19 25.20 -15.26
C ILE A 338 5.94 24.57 -14.68
N GLU A 339 4.80 25.21 -14.90
CA GLU A 339 3.50 24.66 -14.54
C GLU A 339 2.93 23.87 -15.74
N ILE A 340 2.79 22.55 -15.59
CA ILE A 340 2.22 21.69 -16.62
C ILE A 340 0.78 21.35 -16.28
N LYS A 341 -0.13 21.61 -17.21
CA LYS A 341 -1.56 21.29 -17.08
C LYS A 341 -1.85 19.97 -17.78
N GLY A 342 -2.55 19.08 -17.11
CA GLY A 342 -2.95 17.80 -17.69
C GLY A 342 -3.55 16.87 -16.64
N GLY A 343 -4.44 15.97 -17.08
CA GLY A 343 -5.18 15.06 -16.20
C GLY A 343 -4.55 13.68 -16.03
N ASP A 344 -3.50 13.36 -16.79
CA ASP A 344 -2.85 12.05 -16.75
C ASP A 344 -1.32 12.15 -16.81
N ALA A 345 -0.65 11.11 -16.32
CA ALA A 345 0.81 11.08 -16.21
C ALA A 345 1.51 11.18 -17.57
N LYS A 346 1.00 10.50 -18.60
CA LYS A 346 1.60 10.51 -19.93
C LYS A 346 1.55 11.91 -20.55
N SER A 347 0.39 12.56 -20.52
CA SER A 347 0.21 13.91 -21.03
C SER A 347 1.15 14.92 -20.38
N LYS A 348 1.36 14.81 -19.07
CA LYS A 348 2.29 15.69 -18.34
C LYS A 348 3.74 15.48 -18.75
N LEU A 349 4.18 14.25 -18.91
CA LEU A 349 5.53 13.94 -19.37
C LEU A 349 5.76 14.34 -20.83
N ASP A 350 4.76 14.14 -21.70
CA ASP A 350 4.80 14.61 -23.09
C ASP A 350 4.96 16.14 -23.17
N GLN A 351 4.22 16.90 -22.36
CA GLN A 351 4.32 18.36 -22.30
C GLN A 351 5.69 18.83 -21.77
N ALA A 352 6.28 18.15 -20.81
CA ALA A 352 7.62 18.47 -20.33
C ALA A 352 8.67 18.28 -21.42
N LEU A 353 8.57 17.21 -22.21
CA LEU A 353 9.45 16.97 -23.35
C LEU A 353 9.18 17.93 -24.51
N GLU A 354 7.92 18.30 -24.75
CA GLU A 354 7.55 19.33 -25.71
C GLU A 354 8.21 20.67 -25.37
N TYR A 355 8.12 21.08 -24.10
CA TYR A 355 8.75 22.31 -23.64
C TYR A 355 10.27 22.25 -23.84
N LEU A 356 10.92 21.13 -23.48
CA LEU A 356 12.36 20.94 -23.67
C LEU A 356 12.74 21.04 -25.15
N VAL A 357 12.02 20.37 -26.05
CA VAL A 357 12.31 20.38 -27.48
C VAL A 357 12.13 21.78 -28.09
N THR A 358 11.07 22.47 -27.72
CA THR A 358 10.76 23.80 -28.32
C THR A 358 11.68 24.90 -27.81
N HIS A 359 12.25 24.79 -26.62
CA HIS A 359 13.13 25.81 -26.02
C HIS A 359 14.62 25.54 -26.31
N VAL A 360 15.05 24.27 -26.18
CA VAL A 360 16.47 23.90 -26.41
C VAL A 360 16.80 23.80 -27.89
N TYR A 361 15.82 23.35 -28.73
CA TYR A 361 15.99 23.20 -30.17
C TYR A 361 15.19 24.26 -30.91
N SER A 362 15.29 25.53 -30.51
CA SER A 362 14.55 26.67 -31.07
C SER A 362 14.75 26.90 -32.57
N GLU A 363 15.85 26.42 -33.16
CA GLU A 363 16.19 26.55 -34.57
C GLU A 363 15.65 25.42 -35.46
N LEU A 364 14.88 24.47 -34.90
CA LEU A 364 14.25 23.39 -35.68
C LEU A 364 13.42 23.89 -36.87
N GLY A 365 12.80 25.07 -36.74
CA GLY A 365 12.04 25.72 -37.82
C GLY A 365 12.91 26.17 -38.99
N LEU A 366 14.19 26.39 -38.76
CA LEU A 366 15.15 26.77 -39.80
C LEU A 366 15.59 25.56 -40.62
N ILE A 367 15.77 24.39 -39.98
CA ILE A 367 16.12 23.15 -40.66
C ILE A 367 15.05 22.68 -41.64
N THR A 368 13.77 23.02 -41.36
CA THR A 368 12.65 22.63 -42.27
C THR A 368 12.53 23.44 -43.56
N LYS A 369 13.19 24.59 -43.64
CA LYS A 369 13.13 25.44 -44.83
C LYS A 369 14.17 25.09 -45.89
N ASN A 370 15.23 24.39 -45.52
CA ASN A 370 16.37 24.08 -46.43
C ASN A 370 16.72 22.60 -46.42
N ALA A 371 15.75 21.71 -46.39
CA ALA A 371 16.03 20.29 -46.66
C ALA A 371 16.22 20.14 -48.19
N ASP A 372 17.44 20.36 -48.64
CA ASP A 372 17.83 19.91 -49.96
C ASP A 372 17.62 18.40 -50.03
N THR A 373 16.93 17.94 -51.03
CA THR A 373 16.76 16.50 -51.27
C THR A 373 18.13 15.92 -51.70
N ASP A 374 18.33 14.61 -51.52
CA ASP A 374 19.53 13.92 -52.01
C ASP A 374 19.78 14.23 -53.51
N ALA A 375 18.73 14.50 -54.29
CA ALA A 375 18.80 14.93 -55.67
C ALA A 375 19.35 16.36 -55.83
N ASP A 376 19.00 17.27 -54.94
CA ASP A 376 19.54 18.64 -54.96
C ASP A 376 21.05 18.64 -54.55
N ILE A 377 21.43 17.83 -53.58
CA ILE A 377 22.82 17.65 -53.19
C ILE A 377 23.64 17.00 -54.31
N LEU A 378 23.08 16.04 -55.00
CA LEU A 378 23.72 15.39 -56.14
C LEU A 378 23.87 16.36 -57.32
N ALA A 379 22.88 17.21 -57.61
CA ALA A 379 22.92 18.24 -58.63
C ALA A 379 24.00 19.28 -58.33
N VAL A 380 24.16 19.69 -57.08
CA VAL A 380 25.25 20.58 -56.62
C VAL A 380 26.61 19.91 -56.78
N LEU A 381 26.77 18.62 -56.42
CA LEU A 381 28.02 17.87 -56.58
C LEU A 381 28.38 17.61 -58.04
N GLN A 382 27.41 17.56 -58.95
CA GLN A 382 27.62 17.39 -60.39
C GLN A 382 27.84 18.71 -61.15
N GLY A 383 27.79 19.85 -60.42
CA GLY A 383 28.05 21.17 -61.00
C GLY A 383 26.96 21.72 -61.94
N GLU A 384 25.79 21.12 -61.94
CA GLU A 384 24.68 21.50 -62.87
C GLU A 384 23.90 22.76 -62.44
N HIS A 385 24.00 23.19 -61.16
CA HIS A 385 23.33 24.40 -60.67
C HIS A 385 24.13 25.18 -59.65
N LEU A 386 25.05 26.01 -60.10
CA LEU A 386 25.81 26.93 -59.23
C LEU A 386 24.90 27.96 -58.52
N ASN A 387 23.73 28.27 -59.09
CA ASN A 387 22.81 29.25 -58.52
C ASN A 387 22.00 28.76 -57.32
N GLY A 388 21.88 27.45 -57.09
CA GLY A 388 21.22 26.87 -55.92
C GLY A 388 22.06 26.96 -54.63
N VAL A 389 23.39 27.03 -54.76
CA VAL A 389 24.30 27.12 -53.60
C VAL A 389 24.33 28.54 -53.00
N MET A 390 23.96 29.56 -53.79
CA MET A 390 24.00 30.94 -53.31
C MET A 390 22.64 31.44 -52.76
N ALA A 391 21.60 30.61 -52.77
CA ALA A 391 20.25 30.91 -52.23
C ALA A 391 19.89 30.14 -50.97
N GLY A 392 20.76 29.29 -50.45
CA GLY A 392 20.54 28.47 -49.23
C GLY A 392 21.22 29.06 -48.02
#